data_43aa037d656598bd971dc99554425192
#
_entry.id   43aa037d656598bd971dc99554425192
#
_cell.length_a   1.000
_cell.length_b   1.000
_cell.length_c   1.000
_cell.angle_alpha   90.00
_cell.angle_beta   90.00
_cell.angle_gamma   90.00
#
_symmetry.space_group_name_H-M   'P 1'
#
loop_
_entity.id
_entity.type
_entity.pdbx_description
1 polymer ?
#
loop_
_entity_poly.entity_id
_entity_poly.type
_entity_poly.pdbx_seq_one_letter_code
_entity_poly.pdbx_strand_id
1 'polypeptide(L)'
;MQTITEEALAKVPWGFFSRMEAGTWLDSRGPALDGLLKRGVKAGEILRIRRGLYCLDRRFLSAAPNPLAMAQLVCGPSYLSMETALSWHGWIPEAVHAMVSATLGRSREFHTPLGTYVFQRIPQEALLAGVQRVTETGAHVSYFMARPLKALADYVYAHHCDWRCAEPLRESLRVENDALESLTGADFDELEGQYRSGRVSRFLLGLRKDLRR
;
A
#
# COMPACT_ATOMS: atom_id res chain seq x y z
N MET A 1 28.69 4.12 23.99
CA MET A 1 28.05 4.95 22.91
C MET A 1 26.94 4.06 22.33
N GLN A 2 25.68 4.40 22.59
CA GLN A 2 24.55 3.63 22.09
C GLN A 2 24.59 3.63 20.56
N THR A 3 24.44 2.48 19.94
CA THR A 3 24.38 2.35 18.48
C THR A 3 22.98 2.72 18.00
N ILE A 4 22.86 3.14 16.73
CA ILE A 4 21.54 3.44 16.14
C ILE A 4 20.62 2.21 16.20
N THR A 5 21.20 1.02 16.15
CA THR A 5 20.51 -0.25 16.21
C THR A 5 19.88 -0.49 17.59
N GLU A 6 20.61 -0.25 18.69
CA GLU A 6 20.11 -0.39 20.05
C GLU A 6 18.94 0.58 20.33
N GLU A 7 19.08 1.84 19.94
CA GLU A 7 18.02 2.84 20.07
C GLU A 7 16.79 2.50 19.24
N ALA A 8 16.99 2.07 17.98
CA ALA A 8 15.90 1.71 17.10
C ALA A 8 15.14 0.47 17.59
N LEU A 9 15.84 -0.56 18.11
CA LEU A 9 15.21 -1.76 18.68
C LEU A 9 14.32 -1.42 19.88
N ALA A 10 14.77 -0.50 20.74
CA ALA A 10 14.01 -0.07 21.90
C ALA A 10 12.76 0.77 21.54
N LYS A 11 12.80 1.51 20.45
CA LYS A 11 11.75 2.48 20.09
C LYS A 11 10.80 1.99 19.00
N VAL A 12 11.29 1.16 18.07
CA VAL A 12 10.52 0.69 16.90
C VAL A 12 10.67 -0.81 16.68
N PRO A 13 9.97 -1.63 17.46
CA PRO A 13 10.07 -3.09 17.35
C PRO A 13 9.66 -3.63 15.96
N TRP A 14 8.89 -2.87 15.17
CA TRP A 14 8.59 -3.16 13.76
C TRP A 14 9.72 -2.82 12.79
N GLY A 15 10.80 -2.18 13.27
CA GLY A 15 12.05 -1.97 12.57
C GLY A 15 12.13 -0.75 11.66
N PHE A 16 11.04 -0.03 11.37
CA PHE A 16 11.08 1.14 10.49
C PHE A 16 11.19 2.45 11.26
N PHE A 17 12.02 3.36 10.76
CA PHE A 17 12.19 4.67 11.36
C PHE A 17 12.61 5.72 10.31
N SER A 18 12.22 6.95 10.58
CA SER A 18 12.63 8.11 9.80
C SER A 18 13.98 8.66 10.29
N ARG A 19 14.63 9.44 9.42
CA ARG A 19 15.81 10.25 9.81
C ARG A 19 15.53 11.18 10.99
N MET A 20 14.31 11.72 11.06
CA MET A 20 13.90 12.63 12.13
C MET A 20 13.82 11.90 13.48
N GLU A 21 13.19 10.74 13.53
CA GLU A 21 13.12 9.90 14.73
C GLU A 21 14.50 9.49 15.21
N ALA A 22 15.37 9.01 14.31
CA ALA A 22 16.75 8.69 14.63
C ALA A 22 17.52 9.92 15.21
N GLY A 23 17.28 11.10 14.66
CA GLY A 23 17.86 12.34 15.16
C GLY A 23 17.43 12.67 16.59
N THR A 24 16.16 12.41 16.91
CA THR A 24 15.61 12.62 18.26
C THR A 24 16.20 11.61 19.24
N TRP A 25 16.31 10.32 18.87
CA TRP A 25 16.83 9.27 19.76
C TRP A 25 18.32 9.43 20.08
N LEU A 26 19.10 9.82 19.07
CA LEU A 26 20.55 9.93 19.17
C LEU A 26 21.01 11.34 19.59
N ASP A 27 20.07 12.25 19.89
CA ASP A 27 20.33 13.68 20.10
C ASP A 27 21.34 14.24 19.08
N SER A 28 21.14 13.91 17.80
CA SER A 28 22.07 14.23 16.71
C SER A 28 21.35 14.87 15.54
N ARG A 29 22.00 15.84 14.88
CA ARG A 29 21.43 16.62 13.77
C ARG A 29 22.44 16.82 12.65
N GLY A 30 21.93 17.24 11.49
CA GLY A 30 22.75 17.65 10.35
C GLY A 30 23.75 16.59 9.90
N PRO A 31 25.00 16.99 9.55
CA PRO A 31 26.00 16.06 9.02
C PRO A 31 26.43 14.95 9.98
N ALA A 32 26.37 15.21 11.30
CA ALA A 32 26.72 14.19 12.31
C ALA A 32 25.73 13.02 12.27
N LEU A 33 24.42 13.30 12.23
CA LEU A 33 23.37 12.29 12.08
C LEU A 33 23.51 11.54 10.75
N ASP A 34 23.76 12.26 9.66
CA ASP A 34 23.93 11.65 8.34
C ASP A 34 25.14 10.69 8.31
N GLY A 35 26.19 11.05 9.03
CA GLY A 35 27.37 10.20 9.24
C GLY A 35 27.05 8.93 10.03
N LEU A 36 26.22 9.03 11.09
CA LEU A 36 25.78 7.88 11.88
C LEU A 36 24.95 6.92 11.02
N LEU A 37 23.93 7.43 10.32
CA LEU A 37 23.08 6.65 9.42
C LEU A 37 23.89 5.97 8.30
N LYS A 38 24.84 6.71 7.68
CA LYS A 38 25.70 6.15 6.65
C LYS A 38 26.58 5.00 7.17
N ARG A 39 27.10 5.12 8.40
CA ARG A 39 27.88 4.03 9.03
C ARG A 39 27.01 2.81 9.30
N GLY A 40 25.80 2.99 9.85
CA GLY A 40 24.86 1.88 10.10
C GLY A 40 24.48 1.14 8.80
N VAL A 41 24.24 1.88 7.70
CA VAL A 41 24.01 1.26 6.39
C VAL A 41 25.25 0.50 5.90
N LYS A 42 26.45 1.08 6.03
CA LYS A 42 27.70 0.43 5.63
C LYS A 42 28.01 -0.82 6.45
N ALA A 43 27.67 -0.82 7.73
CA ALA A 43 27.83 -1.98 8.62
C ALA A 43 26.75 -3.06 8.39
N GLY A 44 25.75 -2.80 7.54
CA GLY A 44 24.64 -3.71 7.31
C GLY A 44 23.68 -3.84 8.52
N GLU A 45 23.70 -2.88 9.42
CA GLU A 45 22.81 -2.84 10.59
C GLU A 45 21.43 -2.31 10.24
N ILE A 46 21.38 -1.39 9.31
CA ILE A 46 20.16 -0.77 8.79
C ILE A 46 20.16 -0.77 7.26
N LEU A 47 18.97 -0.88 6.68
CA LEU A 47 18.71 -0.73 5.27
C LEU A 47 18.15 0.66 4.99
N ARG A 48 18.65 1.33 3.97
CA ARG A 48 18.05 2.57 3.48
C ARG A 48 16.93 2.22 2.51
N ILE A 49 15.69 2.44 2.91
CA ILE A 49 14.50 2.16 2.09
C ILE A 49 14.33 3.25 1.02
N ARG A 50 14.40 4.51 1.43
CA ARG A 50 14.45 5.70 0.58
C ARG A 50 15.14 6.84 1.33
N ARG A 51 15.25 8.01 0.70
CA ARG A 51 15.78 9.20 1.40
C ARG A 51 14.93 9.49 2.63
N GLY A 52 15.58 9.45 3.80
CA GLY A 52 14.97 9.77 5.09
C GLY A 52 14.13 8.67 5.72
N LEU A 53 14.06 7.45 5.12
CA LEU A 53 13.38 6.27 5.68
C LEU A 53 14.35 5.09 5.72
N TYR A 54 14.42 4.43 6.86
CA TYR A 54 15.33 3.32 7.14
C TYR A 54 14.56 2.16 7.76
N CYS A 55 15.16 0.97 7.66
CA CYS A 55 14.69 -0.23 8.33
C CYS A 55 15.86 -0.92 9.02
N LEU A 56 15.67 -1.49 10.19
CA LEU A 56 16.63 -2.40 10.80
C LEU A 56 16.84 -3.62 9.91
N ASP A 57 18.07 -4.12 9.87
CA ASP A 57 18.35 -5.39 9.20
C ASP A 57 17.54 -6.53 9.83
N ARG A 58 17.15 -7.50 9.02
CA ARG A 58 16.34 -8.66 9.44
C ARG A 58 16.91 -9.40 10.65
N ARG A 59 18.24 -9.42 10.82
CA ARG A 59 18.93 -10.09 11.93
C ARG A 59 18.56 -9.53 13.31
N PHE A 60 18.11 -8.28 13.37
CA PHE A 60 17.74 -7.59 14.60
C PHE A 60 16.24 -7.62 14.88
N LEU A 61 15.43 -8.20 14.01
CA LEU A 61 13.97 -8.20 14.12
C LEU A 61 13.47 -9.60 14.49
N SER A 62 12.49 -9.67 15.38
CA SER A 62 11.83 -10.93 15.75
C SER A 62 11.02 -11.53 14.59
N ALA A 63 10.47 -10.69 13.71
CA ALA A 63 9.74 -11.08 12.51
C ALA A 63 10.20 -10.28 11.31
N ALA A 64 10.00 -10.82 10.10
CA ALA A 64 10.26 -10.07 8.87
C ALA A 64 9.33 -8.85 8.80
N PRO A 65 9.84 -7.68 8.35
CA PRO A 65 8.98 -6.53 8.13
C PRO A 65 7.90 -6.85 7.10
N ASN A 66 6.65 -6.48 7.41
CA ASN A 66 5.56 -6.67 6.46
C ASN A 66 5.66 -5.63 5.32
N PRO A 67 5.84 -6.08 4.05
CA PRO A 67 5.96 -5.16 2.92
C PRO A 67 4.69 -4.36 2.67
N LEU A 68 3.50 -4.89 2.97
CA LEU A 68 2.22 -4.19 2.80
C LEU A 68 2.10 -3.01 3.76
N ALA A 69 2.45 -3.22 5.03
CA ALA A 69 2.44 -2.16 6.03
C ALA A 69 3.45 -1.04 5.71
N MET A 70 4.53 -1.38 5.03
CA MET A 70 5.58 -0.44 4.65
C MET A 70 5.15 0.54 3.55
N ALA A 71 4.21 0.17 2.70
CA ALA A 71 3.82 0.99 1.55
C ALA A 71 3.49 2.44 1.94
N GLN A 72 2.71 2.64 3.01
CA GLN A 72 2.32 3.98 3.48
C GLN A 72 3.48 4.78 4.07
N LEU A 73 4.50 4.11 4.62
CA LEU A 73 5.73 4.75 5.11
C LEU A 73 6.62 5.18 3.95
N VAL A 74 6.63 4.41 2.87
CA VAL A 74 7.37 4.74 1.65
C VAL A 74 6.80 5.97 0.98
N CYS A 75 5.48 6.06 0.80
CA CYS A 75 4.83 7.24 0.22
C CYS A 75 3.39 7.38 0.72
N GLY A 76 3.14 8.26 1.67
CA GLY A 76 1.80 8.60 2.16
C GLY A 76 1.40 10.04 1.83
N PRO A 77 0.09 10.36 1.95
CA PRO A 77 -1.01 9.46 2.20
C PRO A 77 -1.34 8.56 0.99
N SER A 78 -1.54 7.27 1.25
CA SER A 78 -1.85 6.24 0.25
C SER A 78 -2.55 5.05 0.89
N TYR A 79 -3.11 4.16 0.09
CA TYR A 79 -3.63 2.86 0.50
C TYR A 79 -3.28 1.81 -0.56
N LEU A 80 -3.08 0.56 -0.14
CA LEU A 80 -2.86 -0.56 -1.05
C LEU A 80 -4.11 -0.81 -1.89
N SER A 81 -3.95 -1.02 -3.20
CA SER A 81 -5.07 -1.14 -4.13
C SER A 81 -4.72 -1.98 -5.35
N MET A 82 -5.59 -1.99 -6.35
CA MET A 82 -5.39 -2.65 -7.63
C MET A 82 -4.97 -4.12 -7.42
N GLU A 83 -3.98 -4.61 -8.14
CA GLU A 83 -3.55 -6.02 -8.10
C GLU A 83 -3.15 -6.45 -6.69
N THR A 84 -2.50 -5.58 -5.92
CA THR A 84 -2.08 -5.92 -4.55
C THR A 84 -3.27 -6.20 -3.65
N ALA A 85 -4.30 -5.36 -3.68
CA ALA A 85 -5.50 -5.57 -2.89
C ALA A 85 -6.34 -6.74 -3.43
N LEU A 86 -6.49 -6.85 -4.75
CA LEU A 86 -7.23 -7.95 -5.36
C LEU A 86 -6.62 -9.32 -5.04
N SER A 87 -5.29 -9.45 -5.13
CA SER A 87 -4.57 -10.67 -4.76
C SER A 87 -4.69 -10.97 -3.26
N TRP A 88 -4.56 -9.94 -2.40
CA TRP A 88 -4.71 -10.10 -0.95
C TRP A 88 -6.11 -10.59 -0.55
N HIS A 89 -7.15 -10.12 -1.22
CA HIS A 89 -8.52 -10.57 -1.03
C HIS A 89 -8.83 -11.93 -1.69
N GLY A 90 -7.88 -12.51 -2.43
CA GLY A 90 -8.10 -13.76 -3.17
C GLY A 90 -8.97 -13.61 -4.41
N TRP A 91 -9.08 -12.39 -4.96
CA TRP A 91 -9.90 -12.10 -6.15
C TRP A 91 -9.20 -12.40 -7.45
N ILE A 92 -7.87 -12.38 -7.47
CA ILE A 92 -7.05 -12.75 -8.62
C ILE A 92 -6.03 -13.80 -8.22
N PRO A 93 -5.73 -14.79 -9.08
CA PRO A 93 -4.78 -15.87 -8.78
C PRO A 93 -3.31 -15.44 -8.94
N GLU A 94 -3.04 -14.29 -9.56
CA GLU A 94 -1.71 -13.82 -9.87
C GLU A 94 -0.93 -13.43 -8.62
N ALA A 95 0.33 -13.89 -8.54
CA ALA A 95 1.28 -13.39 -7.56
C ALA A 95 1.70 -11.96 -7.91
N VAL A 96 1.58 -11.06 -6.96
CA VAL A 96 1.93 -9.63 -7.15
C VAL A 96 3.40 -9.41 -6.78
N HIS A 97 4.20 -8.97 -7.74
CA HIS A 97 5.63 -8.71 -7.54
C HIS A 97 5.93 -7.31 -6.99
N ALA A 98 5.02 -6.38 -7.15
CA ALA A 98 5.15 -5.00 -6.65
C ALA A 98 3.99 -4.65 -5.72
N MET A 99 4.26 -3.87 -4.67
CA MET A 99 3.24 -3.33 -3.78
C MET A 99 2.59 -2.12 -4.46
N VAL A 100 1.40 -2.30 -5.04
CA VAL A 100 0.68 -1.25 -5.76
C VAL A 100 -0.26 -0.52 -4.81
N SER A 101 -0.17 0.80 -4.81
CA SER A 101 -0.95 1.69 -3.94
C SER A 101 -1.59 2.82 -4.73
N ALA A 102 -2.74 3.29 -4.28
CA ALA A 102 -3.38 4.48 -4.77
C ALA A 102 -3.05 5.70 -3.88
N THR A 103 -2.91 6.87 -4.51
CA THR A 103 -2.62 8.15 -3.83
C THR A 103 -3.29 9.31 -4.57
N LEU A 104 -3.57 10.41 -3.86
CA LEU A 104 -3.95 11.69 -4.47
C LEU A 104 -2.74 12.46 -5.03
N GLY A 105 -1.53 12.10 -4.56
CA GLY A 105 -0.29 12.70 -5.00
C GLY A 105 0.12 12.29 -6.41
N ARG A 106 1.36 12.62 -6.79
CA ARG A 106 1.92 12.21 -8.09
C ARG A 106 2.23 10.71 -8.09
N SER A 107 2.04 10.06 -9.24
CA SER A 107 2.51 8.68 -9.44
C SER A 107 4.02 8.59 -9.27
N ARG A 108 4.47 7.56 -8.56
CA ARG A 108 5.88 7.33 -8.23
C ARG A 108 6.16 5.85 -8.11
N GLU A 109 7.40 5.48 -8.34
CA GLU A 109 7.90 4.13 -8.11
C GLU A 109 9.15 4.19 -7.24
N PHE A 110 9.29 3.22 -6.32
CA PHE A 110 10.44 3.09 -5.44
C PHE A 110 10.93 1.64 -5.48
N HIS A 111 12.17 1.47 -5.92
CA HIS A 111 12.91 0.22 -5.78
C HIS A 111 13.64 0.23 -4.45
N THR A 112 13.30 -0.69 -3.57
CA THR A 112 13.87 -0.78 -2.23
C THR A 112 14.49 -2.16 -2.00
N PRO A 113 15.36 -2.32 -1.01
CA PRO A 113 15.89 -3.64 -0.64
C PRO A 113 14.79 -4.65 -0.21
N LEU A 114 13.58 -4.17 0.09
CA LEU A 114 12.44 -4.98 0.54
C LEU A 114 11.37 -5.18 -0.55
N GLY A 115 11.64 -4.75 -1.78
CA GLY A 115 10.73 -4.88 -2.91
C GLY A 115 10.42 -3.56 -3.61
N THR A 116 9.63 -3.66 -4.67
CA THR A 116 9.19 -2.52 -5.48
C THR A 116 7.83 -2.01 -4.98
N TYR A 117 7.71 -0.69 -4.85
CA TYR A 117 6.49 0.00 -4.45
C TYR A 117 6.07 0.96 -5.54
N VAL A 118 4.86 0.76 -6.06
CA VAL A 118 4.28 1.58 -7.13
C VAL A 118 3.10 2.36 -6.56
N PHE A 119 3.12 3.67 -6.74
CA PHE A 119 2.05 4.57 -6.31
C PHE A 119 1.41 5.19 -7.54
N GLN A 120 0.14 4.88 -7.74
CA GLN A 120 -0.65 5.42 -8.85
C GLN A 120 -1.53 6.57 -8.35
N ARG A 121 -1.52 7.67 -9.10
CA ARG A 121 -2.43 8.77 -8.82
C ARG A 121 -3.84 8.41 -9.25
N ILE A 122 -4.74 8.34 -8.28
CA ILE A 122 -6.17 8.10 -8.49
C ILE A 122 -6.94 9.34 -8.00
N PRO A 123 -7.39 10.23 -8.89
CA PRO A 123 -8.20 11.39 -8.52
C PRO A 123 -9.57 10.94 -8.02
N GLN A 124 -9.87 11.27 -6.78
CA GLN A 124 -11.11 10.91 -6.09
C GLN A 124 -11.45 11.97 -5.02
N GLU A 125 -12.72 12.04 -4.61
CA GLU A 125 -13.19 13.03 -3.64
C GLU A 125 -12.69 12.71 -2.22
N ALA A 126 -12.87 11.47 -1.76
CA ALA A 126 -12.43 11.02 -0.45
C ALA A 126 -11.43 9.86 -0.57
N LEU A 127 -10.20 10.07 -0.08
CA LEU A 127 -9.10 9.09 -0.18
C LEU A 127 -9.46 7.72 0.41
N LEU A 128 -10.22 7.68 1.49
CA LEU A 128 -10.51 6.46 2.24
C LEU A 128 -11.91 5.88 1.98
N ALA A 129 -12.70 6.40 1.04
CA ALA A 129 -13.95 5.77 0.63
C ALA A 129 -13.67 4.39 0.00
N GLY A 130 -14.34 3.35 0.47
CA GLY A 130 -14.10 1.97 0.04
C GLY A 130 -12.78 1.36 0.52
N VAL A 131 -12.14 1.98 1.53
CA VAL A 131 -10.86 1.51 2.09
C VAL A 131 -11.09 1.00 3.51
N GLN A 132 -10.44 -0.10 3.85
CA GLN A 132 -10.43 -0.69 5.19
C GLN A 132 -9.07 -0.55 5.85
N ARG A 133 -9.07 -0.50 7.18
CA ARG A 133 -7.86 -0.66 7.98
C ARG A 133 -7.64 -2.14 8.25
N VAL A 134 -6.50 -2.65 7.82
CA VAL A 134 -6.05 -4.01 8.13
C VAL A 134 -5.10 -3.93 9.32
N THR A 135 -5.33 -4.78 10.33
CA THR A 135 -4.45 -4.92 11.49
C THR A 135 -4.02 -6.37 11.58
N GLU A 136 -2.73 -6.63 11.50
CA GLU A 136 -2.21 -7.98 11.62
C GLU A 136 -2.06 -8.38 13.08
N THR A 137 -2.58 -9.56 13.40
CA THR A 137 -2.49 -10.13 14.73
C THR A 137 -1.01 -10.41 15.06
N GLY A 138 -0.51 -9.80 16.14
CA GLY A 138 0.87 -9.99 16.62
C GLY A 138 1.92 -9.02 16.08
N ALA A 139 1.63 -8.24 15.06
CA ALA A 139 2.62 -7.31 14.48
C ALA A 139 2.49 -5.86 14.98
N HIS A 140 1.45 -5.48 15.72
CA HIS A 140 1.14 -4.10 16.15
C HIS A 140 1.18 -3.06 15.01
N VAL A 141 1.10 -3.52 13.76
CA VAL A 141 1.17 -2.67 12.58
C VAL A 141 -0.15 -2.76 11.84
N SER A 142 -0.69 -1.61 11.46
CA SER A 142 -1.89 -1.54 10.64
C SER A 142 -1.61 -0.70 9.40
N TYR A 143 -2.34 -1.02 8.33
CA TYR A 143 -2.24 -0.34 7.05
C TYR A 143 -3.63 -0.22 6.40
N PHE A 144 -3.75 0.67 5.44
CA PHE A 144 -4.97 0.88 4.69
C PHE A 144 -4.93 0.10 3.38
N MET A 145 -6.05 -0.58 3.08
CA MET A 145 -6.20 -1.40 1.88
C MET A 145 -7.58 -1.18 1.28
N ALA A 146 -7.65 -1.05 -0.03
CA ALA A 146 -8.91 -1.00 -0.76
C ALA A 146 -9.72 -2.27 -0.53
N ARG A 147 -11.03 -2.13 -0.32
CA ARG A 147 -11.97 -3.25 -0.44
C ARG A 147 -12.08 -3.68 -1.91
N PRO A 148 -12.57 -4.90 -2.23
CA PRO A 148 -12.51 -5.44 -3.57
C PRO A 148 -13.08 -4.52 -4.66
N LEU A 149 -14.29 -3.99 -4.49
CA LEU A 149 -14.90 -3.10 -5.48
C LEU A 149 -14.08 -1.83 -5.70
N LYS A 150 -13.51 -1.28 -4.62
CA LYS A 150 -12.61 -0.13 -4.68
C LYS A 150 -11.34 -0.44 -5.46
N ALA A 151 -10.73 -1.61 -5.21
CA ALA A 151 -9.53 -2.06 -5.91
C ALA A 151 -9.78 -2.26 -7.41
N LEU A 152 -10.95 -2.80 -7.79
CA LEU A 152 -11.37 -2.91 -9.20
C LEU A 152 -11.57 -1.54 -9.86
N ALA A 153 -12.22 -0.59 -9.17
CA ALA A 153 -12.44 0.76 -9.68
C ALA A 153 -11.10 1.50 -9.91
N ASP A 154 -10.17 1.38 -8.97
CA ASP A 154 -8.82 1.93 -9.10
C ASP A 154 -8.04 1.27 -10.25
N TYR A 155 -8.18 -0.06 -10.41
CA TYR A 155 -7.59 -0.83 -11.51
C TYR A 155 -8.09 -0.31 -12.87
N VAL A 156 -9.41 -0.18 -13.04
CA VAL A 156 -10.02 0.36 -14.26
C VAL A 156 -9.53 1.76 -14.58
N TYR A 157 -9.32 2.58 -13.56
CA TYR A 157 -8.75 3.91 -13.73
C TYR A 157 -7.28 3.86 -14.19
N ALA A 158 -6.44 3.14 -13.45
CA ALA A 158 -4.99 3.11 -13.64
C ALA A 158 -4.58 2.46 -14.97
N HIS A 159 -5.25 1.38 -15.36
CA HIS A 159 -4.98 0.64 -16.60
C HIS A 159 -5.79 1.15 -17.81
N HIS A 160 -6.55 2.23 -17.64
CA HIS A 160 -7.35 2.81 -18.71
C HIS A 160 -8.37 1.85 -19.35
N CYS A 161 -8.88 0.86 -18.60
CA CYS A 161 -9.83 -0.13 -19.10
C CYS A 161 -11.18 0.50 -19.45
N ASP A 162 -11.74 0.23 -20.62
CA ASP A 162 -13.10 0.66 -20.98
C ASP A 162 -14.14 -0.45 -20.72
N TRP A 163 -14.10 -0.99 -19.51
CA TRP A 163 -15.00 -2.03 -19.07
C TRP A 163 -16.35 -1.44 -18.66
N ARG A 164 -17.44 -2.21 -18.91
CA ARG A 164 -18.82 -1.75 -18.66
C ARG A 164 -19.69 -2.81 -18.01
N CYS A 165 -19.14 -3.98 -17.72
CA CYS A 165 -19.84 -5.15 -17.22
C CYS A 165 -18.88 -6.07 -16.46
N ALA A 166 -19.39 -7.19 -15.95
CA ALA A 166 -18.60 -8.15 -15.19
C ALA A 166 -17.73 -9.08 -16.07
N GLU A 167 -18.05 -9.23 -17.37
CA GLU A 167 -17.35 -10.18 -18.25
C GLU A 167 -15.84 -9.96 -18.32
N PRO A 168 -15.30 -8.73 -18.53
CA PRO A 168 -13.86 -8.51 -18.54
C PRO A 168 -13.16 -8.86 -17.22
N LEU A 169 -13.84 -8.79 -16.09
CA LEU A 169 -13.29 -9.20 -14.80
C LEU A 169 -13.01 -10.70 -14.76
N ARG A 170 -13.90 -11.50 -15.35
CA ARG A 170 -13.75 -12.95 -15.45
C ARG A 170 -12.66 -13.34 -16.45
N GLU A 171 -12.67 -12.72 -17.63
CA GLU A 171 -11.77 -13.06 -18.73
C GLU A 171 -10.34 -12.56 -18.50
N SER A 172 -10.19 -11.29 -18.10
CA SER A 172 -8.87 -10.64 -17.98
C SER A 172 -8.24 -10.79 -16.61
N LEU A 173 -9.03 -10.76 -15.53
CA LEU A 173 -8.54 -10.88 -14.15
C LEU A 173 -8.84 -12.22 -13.52
N ARG A 174 -9.59 -13.09 -14.19
CA ARG A 174 -10.00 -14.42 -13.69
C ARG A 174 -10.71 -14.34 -12.34
N VAL A 175 -11.50 -13.28 -12.14
CA VAL A 175 -12.31 -13.11 -10.93
C VAL A 175 -13.44 -14.15 -10.93
N GLU A 176 -13.52 -14.94 -9.88
CA GLU A 176 -14.55 -15.97 -9.70
C GLU A 176 -15.93 -15.34 -9.46
N ASN A 177 -16.99 -16.07 -9.86
CA ASN A 177 -18.37 -15.61 -9.71
C ASN A 177 -18.73 -15.37 -8.24
N ASP A 178 -18.35 -16.25 -7.34
CA ASP A 178 -18.62 -16.14 -5.91
C ASP A 178 -18.04 -14.85 -5.32
N ALA A 179 -16.84 -14.44 -5.78
CA ALA A 179 -16.23 -13.18 -5.40
C ALA A 179 -17.08 -11.98 -5.88
N LEU A 180 -17.55 -11.99 -7.13
CA LEU A 180 -18.44 -10.94 -7.65
C LEU A 180 -19.79 -10.93 -6.92
N GLU A 181 -20.35 -12.08 -6.59
CA GLU A 181 -21.60 -12.21 -5.85
C GLU A 181 -21.50 -11.72 -4.40
N SER A 182 -20.29 -11.69 -3.82
CA SER A 182 -20.06 -11.14 -2.49
C SER A 182 -20.23 -9.63 -2.40
N LEU A 183 -20.20 -8.90 -3.54
CA LEU A 183 -20.42 -7.46 -3.57
C LEU A 183 -21.87 -7.12 -3.20
N THR A 184 -22.03 -6.09 -2.38
CA THR A 184 -23.32 -5.61 -1.89
C THR A 184 -23.70 -4.26 -2.51
N GLY A 185 -24.99 -3.89 -2.45
CA GLY A 185 -25.43 -2.55 -2.85
C GLY A 185 -24.70 -1.44 -2.09
N ALA A 186 -24.39 -1.64 -0.81
CA ALA A 186 -23.68 -0.68 0.02
C ALA A 186 -22.24 -0.40 -0.47
N ASP A 187 -21.56 -1.39 -1.04
CA ASP A 187 -20.22 -1.19 -1.62
C ASP A 187 -20.26 -0.22 -2.81
N PHE A 188 -21.31 -0.32 -3.64
CA PHE A 188 -21.52 0.60 -4.75
C PHE A 188 -21.93 1.98 -4.29
N ASP A 189 -22.84 2.09 -3.30
CA ASP A 189 -23.30 3.36 -2.73
C ASP A 189 -22.14 4.14 -2.12
N GLU A 190 -21.21 3.48 -1.45
CA GLU A 190 -20.02 4.11 -0.86
C GLU A 190 -19.09 4.70 -1.92
N LEU A 191 -19.03 4.12 -3.12
CA LEU A 191 -18.19 4.60 -4.21
C LEU A 191 -18.90 5.56 -5.17
N GLU A 192 -20.20 5.78 -4.99
CA GLU A 192 -20.97 6.70 -5.82
C GLU A 192 -20.41 8.13 -5.69
N GLY A 193 -20.14 8.77 -6.82
CA GLY A 193 -19.60 10.14 -6.87
C GLY A 193 -18.14 10.27 -6.46
N GLN A 194 -17.46 9.20 -6.00
CA GLN A 194 -16.07 9.30 -5.55
C GLN A 194 -15.06 9.53 -6.69
N TYR A 195 -15.38 9.13 -7.91
CA TYR A 195 -14.50 9.26 -9.07
C TYR A 195 -15.01 10.31 -10.05
N ARG A 196 -14.16 11.25 -10.46
CA ARG A 196 -14.45 12.19 -11.55
C ARG A 196 -14.29 11.56 -12.93
N SER A 197 -13.88 10.31 -13.02
CA SER A 197 -13.65 9.57 -14.25
C SER A 197 -14.96 8.97 -14.78
N GLY A 198 -15.45 9.46 -15.92
CA GLY A 198 -16.62 8.88 -16.59
C GLY A 198 -16.45 7.40 -16.97
N ARG A 199 -15.20 6.94 -17.15
CA ARG A 199 -14.88 5.53 -17.40
C ARG A 199 -15.19 4.70 -16.17
N VAL A 200 -14.70 5.09 -15.00
CA VAL A 200 -14.95 4.38 -13.74
C VAL A 200 -16.44 4.41 -13.39
N SER A 201 -17.11 5.55 -13.56
CA SER A 201 -18.55 5.66 -13.31
C SER A 201 -19.35 4.69 -14.19
N ARG A 202 -19.03 4.60 -15.49
CA ARG A 202 -19.70 3.64 -16.40
C ARG A 202 -19.44 2.20 -15.99
N PHE A 203 -18.21 1.88 -15.59
CA PHE A 203 -17.86 0.55 -15.08
C PHE A 203 -18.68 0.18 -13.84
N LEU A 204 -18.70 1.04 -12.82
CA LEU A 204 -19.44 0.80 -11.58
C LEU A 204 -20.94 0.64 -11.82
N LEU A 205 -21.55 1.50 -12.64
CA LEU A 205 -22.97 1.40 -13.03
C LEU A 205 -23.28 0.11 -13.80
N GLY A 206 -22.44 -0.26 -14.76
CA GLY A 206 -22.61 -1.48 -15.53
C GLY A 206 -22.46 -2.74 -14.67
N LEU A 207 -21.43 -2.79 -13.83
CA LEU A 207 -21.20 -3.91 -12.91
C LEU A 207 -22.36 -4.06 -11.90
N ARG A 208 -22.83 -2.95 -11.32
CA ARG A 208 -23.99 -2.93 -10.42
C ARG A 208 -25.24 -3.53 -11.08
N LYS A 209 -25.49 -3.14 -12.34
CA LYS A 209 -26.62 -3.64 -13.11
C LYS A 209 -26.51 -5.14 -13.38
N ASP A 210 -25.32 -5.62 -13.78
CA ASP A 210 -25.07 -7.04 -14.05
C ASP A 210 -25.28 -7.91 -12.82
N LEU A 211 -24.83 -7.43 -11.68
CA LEU A 211 -24.96 -8.13 -10.40
C LEU A 211 -26.33 -7.91 -9.72
N ARG A 212 -27.22 -7.12 -10.31
CA ARG A 212 -28.55 -6.78 -9.77
C ARG A 212 -28.52 -6.24 -8.33
N ARG A 213 -27.56 -5.35 -8.05
CA ARG A 213 -27.33 -4.74 -6.72
C ARG A 213 -27.88 -3.32 -6.61
#